data_ac0fb518bd9de380f36d0944aa31077c
#
_entry.id   ac0fb518bd9de380f36d0944aa31077c
#
_cell.length_a   1.000
_cell.length_b   1.000
_cell.length_c   1.000
_cell.angle_alpha   90.00
_cell.angle_beta   90.00
_cell.angle_gamma   90.00
#
_symmetry.space_group_name_H-M   'P 1'
#
loop_
_entity.id
_entity.type
_entity.pdbx_description
1 polymer ?
#
loop_
_entity_poly.entity_id
_entity_poly.type
_entity_poly.pdbx_seq_one_letter_code
_entity_poly.pdbx_strand_id
1 'polypeptide(L)'
;MTLLEALDEYMTYLYSERGISLKTGDSYQVDLNQYLSFQKNISILDIPRDSLLAFQSFLTKSGYSQNTIKRKCVVINGLFSYLKQNGHEVKLAEIRPIKVEKRLPTCLTVDEVKKILDVIPIQSETGLLDHLLFFTAFSLGLRVSELISLRTDRIFLEGSYCKVF
;
A
#
# COMPACT_ATOMS: atom_id res chain seq x y z
N MET A 1 28.82 5.82 -3.31
CA MET A 1 27.63 4.97 -3.24
C MET A 1 26.74 5.26 -4.42
N THR A 2 26.33 4.24 -5.15
CA THR A 2 25.36 4.33 -6.24
C THR A 2 23.93 4.38 -5.69
N LEU A 3 22.97 4.77 -6.51
CA LEU A 3 21.56 4.76 -6.13
C LEU A 3 21.06 3.33 -5.82
N LEU A 4 21.54 2.32 -6.56
CA LEU A 4 21.17 0.93 -6.27
C LEU A 4 21.66 0.47 -4.89
N GLU A 5 22.93 0.73 -4.57
CA GLU A 5 23.47 0.40 -3.24
C GLU A 5 22.69 1.11 -2.11
N ALA A 6 22.31 2.38 -2.34
CA ALA A 6 21.51 3.14 -1.38
C ALA A 6 20.10 2.56 -1.19
N LEU A 7 19.49 2.04 -2.26
CA LEU A 7 18.20 1.35 -2.20
C LEU A 7 18.27 0.07 -1.38
N ASP A 8 19.28 -0.77 -1.63
CA ASP A 8 19.48 -2.04 -0.93
C ASP A 8 19.73 -1.82 0.58
N GLU A 9 20.54 -0.81 0.91
CA GLU A 9 20.79 -0.42 2.30
C GLU A 9 19.51 0.07 2.99
N TYR A 10 18.72 0.93 2.30
CA TYR A 10 17.46 1.43 2.84
C TYR A 10 16.42 0.32 3.03
N MET A 11 16.30 -0.62 2.10
CA MET A 11 15.39 -1.75 2.24
C MET A 11 15.81 -2.65 3.42
N THR A 12 17.11 -2.89 3.60
CA THR A 12 17.64 -3.61 4.75
C THR A 12 17.26 -2.93 6.07
N TYR A 13 17.46 -1.62 6.16
CA TYR A 13 17.02 -0.81 7.32
C TYR A 13 15.52 -0.94 7.58
N LEU A 14 14.69 -0.84 6.54
CA LEU A 14 13.25 -0.94 6.69
C LEU A 14 12.80 -2.30 7.26
N TYR A 15 13.43 -3.38 6.82
CA TYR A 15 13.11 -4.72 7.34
C TYR A 15 13.67 -4.95 8.74
N SER A 16 14.95 -4.60 8.99
CA SER A 16 15.63 -4.95 10.24
C SER A 16 15.26 -4.02 11.40
N GLU A 17 15.16 -2.70 11.14
CA GLU A 17 14.97 -1.72 12.21
C GLU A 17 13.54 -1.17 12.28
N ARG A 18 12.87 -1.00 11.12
CA ARG A 18 11.50 -0.49 11.07
C ARG A 18 10.45 -1.60 11.11
N GLY A 19 10.85 -2.86 10.95
CA GLY A 19 9.97 -4.01 11.05
C GLY A 19 8.79 -4.00 10.06
N ILE A 20 8.99 -3.49 8.85
CA ILE A 20 7.91 -3.46 7.85
C ILE A 20 7.52 -4.87 7.42
N SER A 21 6.23 -5.08 7.11
CA SER A 21 5.77 -6.37 6.59
C SER A 21 6.36 -6.65 5.19
N LEU A 22 6.50 -7.92 4.83
CA LEU A 22 6.97 -8.33 3.49
C LEU A 22 6.15 -7.66 2.38
N LYS A 23 4.82 -7.67 2.50
CA LYS A 23 3.92 -7.03 1.52
C LYS A 23 4.17 -5.52 1.37
N THR A 24 4.49 -4.83 2.47
CA THR A 24 4.85 -3.41 2.43
C THR A 24 6.20 -3.22 1.75
N GLY A 25 7.17 -4.07 2.09
CA GLY A 25 8.49 -4.06 1.49
C GLY A 25 8.45 -4.28 -0.03
N ASP A 26 7.69 -5.28 -0.51
CA ASP A 26 7.49 -5.54 -1.93
C ASP A 26 6.95 -4.30 -2.66
N SER A 27 5.96 -3.63 -2.06
CA SER A 27 5.39 -2.39 -2.62
C SER A 27 6.41 -1.26 -2.69
N TYR A 28 7.24 -1.11 -1.66
CA TYR A 28 8.30 -0.10 -1.61
C TYR A 28 9.40 -0.42 -2.62
N GLN A 29 9.80 -1.68 -2.73
CA GLN A 29 10.79 -2.13 -3.71
C GLN A 29 10.37 -1.79 -5.15
N VAL A 30 9.09 -2.03 -5.49
CA VAL A 30 8.53 -1.66 -6.82
C VAL A 30 8.63 -0.15 -7.05
N ASP A 31 8.28 0.67 -6.04
CA ASP A 31 8.32 2.12 -6.17
C ASP A 31 9.74 2.67 -6.32
N LEU A 32 10.66 2.12 -5.53
CA LEU A 32 12.09 2.48 -5.56
C LEU A 32 12.75 2.05 -6.86
N ASN A 33 12.47 0.84 -7.35
CA ASN A 33 12.99 0.35 -8.63
C ASN A 33 12.50 1.19 -9.81
N GLN A 34 11.27 1.69 -9.75
CA GLN A 34 10.78 2.61 -10.79
C GLN A 34 11.53 3.94 -10.77
N TYR A 35 11.87 4.46 -9.59
CA TYR A 35 12.71 5.64 -9.47
C TYR A 35 14.15 5.40 -9.94
N LEU A 36 14.74 4.26 -9.59
CA LEU A 36 16.06 3.83 -10.07
C LEU A 36 16.09 3.76 -11.60
N SER A 37 15.07 3.17 -12.21
CA SER A 37 14.95 3.09 -13.67
C SER A 37 14.84 4.47 -14.33
N PHE A 38 14.15 5.41 -13.67
CA PHE A 38 14.02 6.79 -14.15
C PHE A 38 15.34 7.57 -14.06
N GLN A 39 16.07 7.45 -12.93
CA GLN A 39 17.33 8.15 -12.70
C GLN A 39 18.52 7.46 -13.33
N LYS A 40 18.41 6.20 -13.67
CA LYS A 40 19.52 5.26 -13.94
C LYS A 40 20.35 5.03 -12.66
N ASN A 41 21.30 4.09 -12.70
CA ASN A 41 22.16 3.80 -11.55
C ASN A 41 23.35 4.77 -11.49
N ILE A 42 23.08 5.99 -11.07
CA ILE A 42 24.09 7.04 -10.90
C ILE A 42 24.54 7.13 -9.44
N SER A 43 25.62 7.87 -9.17
CA SER A 43 26.01 8.22 -7.81
C SER A 43 24.93 9.06 -7.13
N ILE A 44 24.68 8.83 -5.83
CA ILE A 44 23.71 9.64 -5.06
C ILE A 44 24.08 11.12 -5.01
N LEU A 45 25.38 11.46 -5.18
CA LEU A 45 25.88 12.84 -5.25
C LEU A 45 25.51 13.55 -6.57
N ASP A 46 25.31 12.76 -7.64
CA ASP A 46 24.99 13.24 -8.98
C ASP A 46 23.48 13.35 -9.23
N ILE A 47 22.67 12.95 -8.28
CA ILE A 47 21.21 13.07 -8.39
C ILE A 47 20.84 14.55 -8.40
N PRO A 48 20.14 15.03 -9.46
CA PRO A 48 19.73 16.43 -9.56
C PRO A 48 18.83 16.84 -8.38
N ARG A 49 18.98 18.09 -7.94
CA ARG A 49 18.20 18.64 -6.81
C ARG A 49 16.68 18.55 -7.03
N ASP A 50 16.23 18.69 -8.26
CA ASP A 50 14.83 18.66 -8.67
C ASP A 50 14.36 17.30 -9.22
N SER A 51 15.18 16.26 -9.06
CA SER A 51 14.94 14.94 -9.64
C SER A 51 13.59 14.34 -9.22
N LEU A 52 13.16 14.60 -7.99
CA LEU A 52 11.88 14.09 -7.51
C LEU A 52 10.70 14.87 -8.13
N LEU A 53 10.85 16.18 -8.44
CA LEU A 53 9.86 16.95 -9.20
C LEU A 53 9.78 16.46 -10.64
N ALA A 54 10.93 16.16 -11.26
CA ALA A 54 10.98 15.57 -12.59
C ALA A 54 10.31 14.20 -12.63
N PHE A 55 10.55 13.37 -11.61
CA PHE A 55 9.89 12.07 -11.47
C PHE A 55 8.37 12.21 -11.28
N GLN A 56 7.89 13.15 -10.46
CA GLN A 56 6.46 13.47 -10.35
C GLN A 56 5.84 13.80 -11.71
N SER A 57 6.51 14.68 -12.46
CA SER A 57 6.05 15.09 -13.80
C SER A 57 6.00 13.91 -14.76
N PHE A 58 7.00 13.03 -14.69
CA PHE A 58 7.04 11.79 -15.46
C PHE A 58 5.84 10.89 -15.11
N LEU A 59 5.58 10.66 -13.83
CA LEU A 59 4.46 9.82 -13.38
C LEU A 59 3.11 10.41 -13.80
N THR A 60 2.96 11.73 -13.72
CA THR A 60 1.74 12.44 -14.17
C THR A 60 1.50 12.24 -15.66
N LYS A 61 2.54 12.42 -16.48
CA LYS A 61 2.47 12.18 -17.94
C LYS A 61 2.19 10.72 -18.28
N SER A 62 2.62 9.78 -17.43
CA SER A 62 2.37 8.35 -17.57
C SER A 62 0.96 7.93 -17.10
N GLY A 63 0.10 8.86 -16.69
CA GLY A 63 -1.29 8.60 -16.34
C GLY A 63 -1.53 8.05 -14.92
N TYR A 64 -0.53 8.10 -14.03
CA TYR A 64 -0.70 7.66 -12.65
C TYR A 64 -1.65 8.59 -11.87
N SER A 65 -2.46 8.00 -10.98
CA SER A 65 -3.34 8.77 -10.10
C SER A 65 -2.53 9.60 -9.08
N GLN A 66 -3.07 10.75 -8.65
CA GLN A 66 -2.42 11.61 -7.65
C GLN A 66 -2.11 10.88 -6.34
N ASN A 67 -2.98 9.96 -5.90
CA ASN A 67 -2.73 9.13 -4.72
C ASN A 67 -1.51 8.21 -4.91
N THR A 68 -1.40 7.58 -6.08
CA THR A 68 -0.26 6.72 -6.43
C THR A 68 1.04 7.53 -6.48
N ILE A 69 1.02 8.70 -7.12
CA ILE A 69 2.18 9.59 -7.20
C ILE A 69 2.63 10.03 -5.80
N LYS A 70 1.67 10.44 -4.96
CA LYS A 70 1.95 10.82 -3.57
C LYS A 70 2.62 9.68 -2.80
N ARG A 71 2.08 8.45 -2.88
CA ARG A 71 2.64 7.28 -2.20
C ARG A 71 4.09 7.02 -2.64
N LYS A 72 4.35 7.00 -3.96
CA LYS A 72 5.68 6.80 -4.51
C LYS A 72 6.67 7.87 -4.04
N CYS A 73 6.29 9.13 -4.07
CA CYS A 73 7.13 10.22 -3.60
C CYS A 73 7.42 10.14 -2.09
N VAL A 74 6.47 9.66 -1.28
CA VAL A 74 6.70 9.45 0.17
C VAL A 74 7.79 8.40 0.40
N VAL A 75 7.75 7.28 -0.34
CA VAL A 75 8.76 6.23 -0.23
C VAL A 75 10.15 6.75 -0.61
N ILE A 76 10.27 7.48 -1.73
CA ILE A 76 11.54 8.04 -2.19
C ILE A 76 12.05 9.11 -1.23
N ASN A 77 11.18 9.98 -0.70
CA ASN A 77 11.56 10.93 0.36
C ASN A 77 12.09 10.22 1.62
N GLY A 78 11.50 9.06 1.95
CA GLY A 78 11.98 8.22 3.05
C GLY A 78 13.41 7.75 2.84
N LEU A 79 13.76 7.27 1.63
CA LEU A 79 15.12 6.91 1.25
C LEU A 79 16.09 8.08 1.46
N PHE A 80 15.77 9.25 0.90
CA PHE A 80 16.67 10.40 1.02
C PHE A 80 16.79 10.95 2.43
N SER A 81 15.72 10.84 3.23
CA SER A 81 15.76 11.19 4.66
C SER A 81 16.68 10.24 5.43
N TYR A 82 16.59 8.94 5.15
CA TYR A 82 17.46 7.92 5.70
C TYR A 82 18.95 8.20 5.37
N LEU A 83 19.24 8.47 4.10
CA LEU A 83 20.62 8.78 3.66
C LEU A 83 21.18 10.00 4.38
N LYS A 84 20.40 11.08 4.52
CA LYS A 84 20.80 12.27 5.27
C LYS A 84 21.09 11.97 6.74
N GLN A 85 20.23 11.16 7.39
CA GLN A 85 20.41 10.78 8.80
C GLN A 85 21.68 9.95 9.03
N ASN A 86 22.09 9.17 8.01
CA ASN A 86 23.35 8.39 8.04
C ASN A 86 24.57 9.17 7.51
N GLY A 87 24.48 10.49 7.40
CA GLY A 87 25.62 11.34 7.07
C GLY A 87 25.97 11.41 5.58
N HIS A 88 25.13 10.88 4.69
CA HIS A 88 25.35 11.02 3.26
C HIS A 88 24.91 12.40 2.76
N GLU A 89 25.78 13.05 1.97
CA GLU A 89 25.41 14.28 1.28
C GLU A 89 24.46 13.97 0.12
N VAL A 90 23.22 14.49 0.20
CA VAL A 90 22.22 14.41 -0.85
C VAL A 90 21.62 15.78 -1.08
N LYS A 91 21.62 16.22 -2.33
CA LYS A 91 21.22 17.58 -2.73
C LYS A 91 19.73 17.72 -3.03
N LEU A 92 18.89 16.78 -2.62
CA LEU A 92 17.47 16.76 -2.97
C LEU A 92 16.73 17.97 -2.41
N ALA A 93 15.89 18.58 -3.25
CA ALA A 93 14.95 19.59 -2.79
C ALA A 93 13.82 18.93 -2.00
N GLU A 94 13.45 19.52 -0.86
CA GLU A 94 12.25 19.11 -0.15
C GLU A 94 11.02 19.28 -1.05
N ILE A 95 10.27 18.22 -1.26
CA ILE A 95 9.01 18.29 -1.98
C ILE A 95 7.90 18.61 -1.02
N ARG A 96 7.11 19.62 -1.37
CA ARG A 96 5.86 19.88 -0.68
C ARG A 96 4.91 18.69 -0.89
N PRO A 97 4.22 18.23 0.16
CA PRO A 97 3.28 17.13 0.04
C PRO A 97 2.22 17.45 -1.03
N ILE A 98 1.97 16.51 -1.93
CA ILE A 98 0.90 16.64 -2.91
C ILE A 98 -0.43 16.71 -2.14
N LYS A 99 -1.16 17.80 -2.31
CA LYS A 99 -2.52 17.92 -1.80
C LYS A 99 -3.43 17.05 -2.67
N VAL A 100 -3.93 15.98 -2.11
CA VAL A 100 -4.92 15.11 -2.77
C VAL A 100 -6.27 15.36 -2.12
N GLU A 101 -7.27 15.63 -2.93
CA GLU A 101 -8.65 15.71 -2.43
C GLU A 101 -9.06 14.37 -1.81
N LYS A 102 -9.51 14.44 -0.56
CA LYS A 102 -10.09 13.27 0.10
C LYS A 102 -11.49 13.04 -0.47
N ARG A 103 -11.62 12.04 -1.33
CA ARG A 103 -12.95 11.55 -1.72
C ARG A 103 -13.50 10.71 -0.58
N LEU A 104 -14.71 11.00 -0.16
CA LEU A 104 -15.42 10.14 0.78
C LEU A 104 -15.67 8.79 0.11
N PRO A 105 -15.41 7.68 0.80
CA PRO A 105 -15.72 6.36 0.25
C PRO A 105 -17.24 6.25 0.03
N THR A 106 -17.64 5.69 -1.10
CA THR A 106 -19.03 5.30 -1.33
C THR A 106 -19.26 4.00 -0.59
N CYS A 107 -20.17 4.02 0.38
CA CYS A 107 -20.56 2.84 1.14
C CYS A 107 -21.94 2.36 0.68
N LEU A 108 -22.13 1.05 0.63
CA LEU A 108 -23.43 0.44 0.38
C LEU A 108 -24.35 0.67 1.59
N THR A 109 -25.61 0.94 1.33
CA THR A 109 -26.67 0.95 2.35
C THR A 109 -27.04 -0.48 2.74
N VAL A 110 -27.68 -0.64 3.90
CA VAL A 110 -28.19 -1.96 4.36
C VAL A 110 -29.12 -2.59 3.33
N ASP A 111 -29.98 -1.79 2.69
CA ASP A 111 -30.93 -2.29 1.70
C ASP A 111 -30.26 -2.72 0.39
N GLU A 112 -29.17 -2.05 -0.01
CA GLU A 112 -28.37 -2.48 -1.14
C GLU A 112 -27.64 -3.81 -0.86
N VAL A 113 -27.10 -3.97 0.35
CA VAL A 113 -26.47 -5.23 0.78
C VAL A 113 -27.48 -6.37 0.81
N LYS A 114 -28.69 -6.14 1.34
CA LYS A 114 -29.78 -7.14 1.29
C LYS A 114 -30.08 -7.57 -0.12
N LYS A 115 -30.26 -6.62 -1.05
CA LYS A 115 -30.51 -6.92 -2.47
C LYS A 115 -29.39 -7.77 -3.10
N ILE A 116 -28.12 -7.52 -2.74
CA ILE A 116 -27.00 -8.34 -3.20
C ILE A 116 -27.11 -9.76 -2.65
N LEU A 117 -27.41 -9.92 -1.36
CA LEU A 117 -27.55 -11.22 -0.73
C LEU A 117 -28.74 -12.02 -1.31
N ASP A 118 -29.86 -11.35 -1.60
CA ASP A 118 -31.07 -11.99 -2.13
C ASP A 118 -30.88 -12.57 -3.55
N VAL A 119 -29.95 -12.07 -4.35
CA VAL A 119 -29.70 -12.59 -5.70
C VAL A 119 -28.68 -13.72 -5.74
N ILE A 120 -27.99 -14.03 -4.61
CA ILE A 120 -27.02 -15.11 -4.54
C ILE A 120 -27.77 -16.44 -4.37
N PRO A 121 -27.63 -17.41 -5.30
CA PRO A 121 -28.35 -18.69 -5.22
C PRO A 121 -27.75 -19.59 -4.13
N ILE A 122 -28.45 -19.76 -3.02
CA ILE A 122 -27.99 -20.56 -1.87
C ILE A 122 -28.22 -22.08 -2.03
N GLN A 123 -28.75 -22.51 -3.19
CA GLN A 123 -29.03 -23.93 -3.49
C GLN A 123 -27.79 -24.70 -3.92
N SER A 124 -26.71 -24.02 -4.30
CA SER A 124 -25.41 -24.60 -4.63
C SER A 124 -24.40 -24.37 -3.50
N GLU A 125 -23.43 -25.25 -3.36
CA GLU A 125 -22.36 -25.09 -2.37
C GLU A 125 -21.57 -23.79 -2.57
N THR A 126 -21.29 -23.45 -3.83
CA THR A 126 -20.59 -22.19 -4.18
C THR A 126 -21.44 -20.96 -3.83
N GLY A 127 -22.72 -20.97 -4.15
CA GLY A 127 -23.61 -19.87 -3.82
C GLY A 127 -23.82 -19.72 -2.30
N LEU A 128 -23.91 -20.82 -1.57
CA LEU A 128 -23.98 -20.79 -0.12
C LEU A 128 -22.70 -20.18 0.48
N LEU A 129 -21.53 -20.57 -0.04
CA LEU A 129 -20.24 -20.00 0.39
C LEU A 129 -20.16 -18.50 0.08
N ASP A 130 -20.54 -18.09 -1.13
CA ASP A 130 -20.56 -16.69 -1.51
C ASP A 130 -21.47 -15.87 -0.60
N HIS A 131 -22.71 -16.36 -0.37
CA HIS A 131 -23.64 -15.70 0.54
C HIS A 131 -23.05 -15.57 1.96
N LEU A 132 -22.46 -16.63 2.49
CA LEU A 132 -21.82 -16.63 3.80
C LEU A 132 -20.66 -15.63 3.88
N LEU A 133 -19.81 -15.56 2.84
CA LEU A 133 -18.69 -14.62 2.78
C LEU A 133 -19.18 -13.17 2.78
N PHE A 134 -20.13 -12.81 1.92
CA PHE A 134 -20.68 -11.46 1.86
C PHE A 134 -21.41 -11.08 3.14
N PHE A 135 -22.22 -11.98 3.67
CA PHE A 135 -22.94 -11.76 4.94
C PHE A 135 -21.97 -11.54 6.10
N THR A 136 -20.94 -12.38 6.23
CA THR A 136 -19.93 -12.29 7.28
C THR A 136 -19.11 -11.01 7.16
N ALA A 137 -18.67 -10.66 5.94
CA ALA A 137 -17.92 -9.44 5.68
C ALA A 137 -18.70 -8.19 6.11
N PHE A 138 -19.99 -8.14 5.75
CA PHE A 138 -20.86 -7.01 6.09
C PHE A 138 -21.19 -6.96 7.59
N SER A 139 -21.60 -8.10 8.17
CA SER A 139 -22.07 -8.16 9.57
C SER A 139 -20.96 -7.86 10.57
N LEU A 140 -19.74 -8.30 10.28
CA LEU A 140 -18.59 -8.14 11.17
C LEU A 140 -17.63 -7.00 10.77
N GLY A 141 -17.84 -6.38 9.61
CA GLY A 141 -16.98 -5.32 9.11
C GLY A 141 -15.53 -5.78 8.85
N LEU A 142 -15.34 -7.03 8.48
CA LEU A 142 -14.01 -7.62 8.28
C LEU A 142 -13.34 -7.10 7.01
N ARG A 143 -12.01 -6.91 7.07
CA ARG A 143 -11.22 -6.73 5.86
C ARG A 143 -11.15 -8.05 5.09
N VAL A 144 -10.95 -7.97 3.77
CA VAL A 144 -10.85 -9.18 2.94
C VAL A 144 -9.79 -10.15 3.47
N SER A 145 -8.63 -9.65 3.90
CA SER A 145 -7.57 -10.50 4.49
C SER A 145 -8.00 -11.18 5.80
N GLU A 146 -8.76 -10.52 6.62
CA GLU A 146 -9.30 -11.07 7.88
C GLU A 146 -10.37 -12.13 7.58
N LEU A 147 -11.25 -11.84 6.62
CA LEU A 147 -12.30 -12.76 6.20
C LEU A 147 -11.73 -14.08 5.65
N ILE A 148 -10.78 -14.02 4.71
CA ILE A 148 -10.18 -15.23 4.10
C ILE A 148 -9.27 -16.01 5.07
N SER A 149 -8.79 -15.38 6.15
CA SER A 149 -8.01 -16.03 7.20
C SER A 149 -8.86 -16.52 8.36
N LEU A 150 -10.18 -16.30 8.33
CA LEU A 150 -11.07 -16.74 9.38
C LEU A 150 -11.15 -18.27 9.42
N ARG A 151 -10.96 -18.82 10.61
CA ARG A 151 -10.99 -20.28 10.85
C ARG A 151 -12.18 -20.64 11.71
N THR A 152 -12.73 -21.85 11.51
CA THR A 152 -13.87 -22.36 12.26
C THR A 152 -13.58 -22.53 13.76
N ASP A 153 -12.34 -22.87 14.12
CA ASP A 153 -11.88 -22.98 15.52
C ASP A 153 -11.81 -21.63 16.25
N ARG A 154 -12.01 -20.51 15.53
CA ARG A 154 -12.04 -19.14 16.07
C ARG A 154 -13.43 -18.53 16.12
N ILE A 155 -14.45 -19.30 15.80
CA ILE A 155 -15.85 -18.89 15.87
C ILE A 155 -16.48 -19.48 17.11
N PHE A 156 -16.93 -18.64 18.02
CA PHE A 156 -17.52 -19.02 19.32
C PHE A 156 -19.00 -18.71 19.32
N LEU A 157 -19.82 -19.68 18.90
CA LEU A 157 -21.26 -19.49 18.74
C LEU A 157 -21.97 -19.18 20.06
N GLU A 158 -21.61 -19.87 21.14
CA GLU A 158 -22.17 -19.64 22.46
C GLU A 158 -21.90 -18.22 22.99
N GLY A 159 -20.73 -17.69 22.66
CA GLY A 159 -20.32 -16.33 23.05
C GLY A 159 -20.67 -15.25 22.04
N SER A 160 -21.21 -15.61 20.85
CA SER A 160 -21.55 -14.69 19.75
C SER A 160 -20.38 -13.80 19.31
N TYR A 161 -19.16 -14.32 19.27
CA TYR A 161 -17.98 -13.61 18.79
C TYR A 161 -17.06 -14.49 17.94
N CYS A 162 -16.21 -13.83 17.13
CA CYS A 162 -15.09 -14.49 16.45
C CYS A 162 -13.79 -13.75 16.73
N LYS A 163 -12.66 -14.45 16.65
CA LYS A 163 -11.31 -13.87 16.80
C LYS A 163 -10.68 -13.72 15.42
N VAL A 164 -10.26 -12.49 15.09
CA VAL A 164 -9.51 -12.12 13.88
C VAL A 164 -8.12 -11.63 14.26
N PHE A 165 -7.10 -11.86 13.41
CA PHE A 165 -5.73 -11.46 13.64
C PHE A 165 -5.14 -10.78 12.40
#